data_747cf817f8012fbe3d6d52fc0f0fb524
#
_entry.id   747cf817f8012fbe3d6d52fc0f0fb524
#
_cell.length_a   1.000
_cell.length_b   1.000
_cell.length_c   1.000
_cell.angle_alpha   90.00
_cell.angle_beta   90.00
_cell.angle_gamma   90.00
#
_symmetry.space_group_name_H-M   'P 1'
#
loop_
_entity.id
_entity.type
_entity.pdbx_description
1 polymer ?
#
loop_
_entity_poly.entity_id
_entity_poly.type
_entity_poly.pdbx_seq_one_letter_code
_entity_poly.pdbx_strand_id
1 'polypeptide(L)'
;MAPELSILDQVIVISCDRGATLTMKFDKFTVALLILHEDAPKLSEREENALQDAHMTYLAKLHEEGHILAAGPIAGPKDREIRGLSIYKGSPDEVRTLAGQDPGVREGRYRHQFLDWVVPEGALSLSRARFPRSMAEV
;
A
#
# COMPACT_ATOMS: atom_id res chain seq x y z
N MET A 1 32.17 7.47 -10.30
CA MET A 1 30.92 8.05 -10.82
C MET A 1 29.74 7.18 -10.43
N ALA A 2 28.70 7.77 -9.86
CA ALA A 2 27.49 7.03 -9.55
C ALA A 2 26.78 6.60 -10.84
N PRO A 3 26.18 5.41 -10.91
CA PRO A 3 25.40 4.98 -12.06
C PRO A 3 24.18 5.88 -12.25
N GLU A 4 23.93 6.27 -13.48
CA GLU A 4 22.72 7.01 -13.83
C GLU A 4 21.57 6.02 -13.99
N LEU A 5 20.48 6.26 -13.24
CA LEU A 5 19.27 5.44 -13.24
C LEU A 5 18.16 6.19 -13.97
N SER A 6 17.65 5.60 -15.02
CA SER A 6 16.47 6.12 -15.71
C SER A 6 15.40 5.04 -15.76
N ILE A 7 14.16 5.40 -15.45
CA ILE A 7 13.02 4.50 -15.47
C ILE A 7 12.18 4.80 -16.71
N LEU A 8 12.09 3.82 -17.60
CA LEU A 8 11.26 3.87 -18.80
C LEU A 8 10.42 2.58 -18.86
N ASP A 9 9.09 2.71 -18.79
CA ASP A 9 8.14 1.61 -18.96
C ASP A 9 8.51 0.28 -18.26
N GLN A 10 8.75 0.32 -16.93
CA GLN A 10 9.15 -0.85 -16.14
C GLN A 10 10.55 -1.41 -16.47
N VAL A 11 11.36 -0.64 -17.18
CA VAL A 11 12.74 -0.98 -17.46
C VAL A 11 13.64 0.06 -16.81
N ILE A 12 14.61 -0.38 -16.03
CA ILE A 12 15.67 0.47 -15.52
C ILE A 12 16.92 0.22 -16.35
N VAL A 13 17.46 1.28 -16.93
CA VAL A 13 18.74 1.24 -17.63
C VAL A 13 19.82 1.70 -16.66
N ILE A 14 20.76 0.80 -16.36
CA ILE A 14 21.91 1.10 -15.53
C ILE A 14 23.12 1.26 -16.45
N SER A 15 23.63 2.48 -16.52
CA SER A 15 24.87 2.75 -17.23
C SER A 15 26.04 2.66 -16.27
N CYS A 16 27.00 1.81 -16.54
CA CYS A 16 28.17 1.65 -15.70
C CYS A 16 29.46 2.14 -16.39
N ASP A 17 30.50 2.45 -15.60
CA ASP A 17 31.76 3.10 -16.03
C ASP A 17 32.54 2.36 -17.12
N ARG A 18 32.16 1.15 -17.48
CA ARG A 18 32.83 0.34 -18.52
C ARG A 18 32.17 0.43 -19.88
N GLY A 19 31.25 1.37 -20.08
CA GLY A 19 30.52 1.53 -21.34
C GLY A 19 29.52 0.40 -21.62
N ALA A 20 29.33 -0.54 -20.69
CA ALA A 20 28.30 -1.57 -20.79
C ALA A 20 26.99 -1.05 -20.22
N THR A 21 25.91 -1.21 -21.00
CA THR A 21 24.55 -0.91 -20.55
C THR A 21 23.86 -2.21 -20.14
N LEU A 22 23.49 -2.29 -18.85
CA LEU A 22 22.70 -3.41 -18.33
C LEU A 22 21.24 -3.00 -18.34
N THR A 23 20.41 -3.80 -18.98
CA THR A 23 18.95 -3.61 -19.01
C THR A 23 18.31 -4.67 -18.13
N MET A 24 17.58 -4.24 -17.11
CA MET A 24 16.83 -5.13 -16.23
C MET A 24 15.35 -4.80 -16.34
N LYS A 25 14.52 -5.81 -16.23
CA LYS A 25 13.07 -5.63 -16.12
C LYS A 25 12.66 -5.48 -14.67
N PHE A 26 11.65 -4.67 -14.44
CA PHE A 26 11.14 -4.37 -13.11
C PHE A 26 9.63 -4.50 -13.07
N ASP A 27 9.13 -4.98 -11.96
CA ASP A 27 7.72 -4.90 -11.62
C ASP A 27 7.45 -3.59 -10.87
N LYS A 28 6.31 -2.99 -11.13
CA LYS A 28 5.91 -1.74 -10.52
C LYS A 28 4.65 -1.94 -9.69
N PHE A 29 4.74 -1.58 -8.42
CA PHE A 29 3.64 -1.64 -7.47
C PHE A 29 3.37 -0.25 -6.92
N THR A 30 2.20 -0.05 -6.34
CA THR A 30 1.93 1.12 -5.51
C THR A 30 1.88 0.69 -4.06
N VAL A 31 2.70 1.32 -3.23
CA VAL A 31 2.64 1.17 -1.78
C VAL A 31 1.74 2.28 -1.23
N ALA A 32 0.75 1.90 -0.45
CA ALA A 32 -0.11 2.83 0.26
C ALA A 32 0.20 2.76 1.76
N LEU A 33 0.68 3.85 2.32
CA LEU A 33 0.85 4.00 3.76
C LEU A 33 -0.43 4.57 4.35
N LEU A 34 -1.00 3.86 5.32
CA LEU A 34 -2.16 4.32 6.06
C LEU A 34 -1.69 5.13 7.26
N ILE A 35 -2.05 6.39 7.29
CA ILE A 35 -1.59 7.35 8.28
C ILE A 35 -2.79 7.82 9.11
N LEU A 36 -2.63 7.88 10.43
CA LEU A 36 -3.65 8.47 11.29
C LEU A 36 -3.77 9.96 10.95
N HIS A 37 -4.98 10.38 10.59
CA HIS A 37 -5.23 11.78 10.24
C HIS A 37 -4.99 12.67 11.47
N GLU A 38 -4.35 13.82 11.27
CA GLU A 38 -4.05 14.77 12.34
C GLU A 38 -5.33 15.27 13.03
N ASP A 39 -6.40 15.42 12.25
CA ASP A 39 -7.72 15.85 12.70
C ASP A 39 -8.71 14.69 12.83
N ALA A 40 -8.21 13.48 13.14
CA ALA A 40 -9.07 12.32 13.29
C ALA A 40 -10.16 12.58 14.33
N PRO A 41 -11.43 12.25 14.02
CA PRO A 41 -12.52 12.47 14.94
C PRO A 41 -12.34 11.63 16.22
N LYS A 42 -12.80 12.18 17.34
CA LYS A 42 -12.87 11.42 18.60
C LYS A 42 -14.09 10.51 18.55
N LEU A 43 -13.84 9.22 18.54
CA LEU A 43 -14.87 8.19 18.50
C LEU A 43 -14.90 7.44 19.83
N SER A 44 -16.06 6.91 20.19
CA SER A 44 -16.16 5.93 21.26
C SER A 44 -15.46 4.64 20.84
N GLU A 45 -15.12 3.79 21.78
CA GLU A 45 -14.53 2.48 21.49
C GLU A 45 -15.40 1.65 20.54
N ARG A 46 -16.71 1.70 20.74
CA ARG A 46 -17.67 1.01 19.87
C ARG A 46 -17.65 1.53 18.43
N GLU A 47 -17.61 2.86 18.28
CA GLU A 47 -17.53 3.51 16.97
C GLU A 47 -16.19 3.22 16.29
N GLU A 48 -15.08 3.25 17.03
CA GLU A 48 -13.76 2.88 16.50
C GLU A 48 -13.74 1.44 16.01
N ASN A 49 -14.27 0.50 16.78
CA ASN A 49 -14.33 -0.90 16.40
C ASN A 49 -15.21 -1.12 15.17
N ALA A 50 -16.35 -0.45 15.08
CA ALA A 50 -17.22 -0.53 13.91
C ALA A 50 -16.55 0.02 12.66
N LEU A 51 -15.85 1.14 12.78
CA LEU A 51 -15.11 1.73 11.67
C LEU A 51 -13.94 0.85 11.25
N GLN A 52 -13.24 0.25 12.20
CA GLN A 52 -12.15 -0.68 11.92
C GLN A 52 -12.65 -1.93 11.20
N ASP A 53 -13.79 -2.48 11.61
CA ASP A 53 -14.39 -3.62 10.92
C ASP A 53 -14.78 -3.27 9.46
N ALA A 54 -15.35 -2.09 9.25
CA ALA A 54 -15.69 -1.62 7.92
C ALA A 54 -14.45 -1.42 7.03
N HIS A 55 -13.37 -0.87 7.60
CA HIS A 55 -12.07 -0.74 6.94
C HIS A 55 -11.51 -2.12 6.54
N MET A 56 -11.48 -3.06 7.46
CA MET A 56 -10.96 -4.42 7.22
C MET A 56 -11.78 -5.15 6.14
N THR A 57 -13.10 -5.02 6.19
CA THR A 57 -14.00 -5.59 5.17
C THR A 57 -13.71 -5.01 3.78
N TYR A 58 -13.46 -3.72 3.69
CA TYR A 58 -13.14 -3.06 2.43
C TYR A 58 -11.78 -3.54 1.87
N LEU A 59 -10.75 -3.64 2.70
CA LEU A 59 -9.45 -4.18 2.28
C LEU A 59 -9.56 -5.64 1.82
N ALA A 60 -10.34 -6.45 2.51
CA ALA A 60 -10.59 -7.84 2.12
C ALA A 60 -11.27 -7.93 0.75
N LYS A 61 -12.25 -7.07 0.49
CA LYS A 61 -12.89 -6.95 -0.82
C LYS A 61 -11.89 -6.61 -1.92
N LEU A 62 -11.06 -5.59 -1.71
CA LEU A 62 -10.05 -5.20 -2.69
C LEU A 62 -9.02 -6.29 -2.94
N HIS A 63 -8.69 -7.07 -1.92
CA HIS A 63 -7.80 -8.23 -2.07
C HIS A 63 -8.46 -9.35 -2.88
N GLU A 64 -9.73 -9.66 -2.62
CA GLU A 64 -10.47 -10.67 -3.39
C GLU A 64 -10.63 -10.28 -4.85
N GLU A 65 -10.79 -8.99 -5.13
CA GLU A 65 -10.86 -8.46 -6.49
C GLU A 65 -9.49 -8.36 -7.18
N GLY A 66 -8.40 -8.64 -6.47
CA GLY A 66 -7.04 -8.65 -7.02
C GLY A 66 -6.33 -7.31 -7.03
N HIS A 67 -6.89 -6.27 -6.43
CA HIS A 67 -6.27 -4.94 -6.36
C HIS A 67 -5.18 -4.86 -5.29
N ILE A 68 -5.45 -5.39 -4.11
CA ILE A 68 -4.47 -5.46 -3.01
C ILE A 68 -3.80 -6.83 -3.04
N LEU A 69 -2.47 -6.82 -3.08
CA LEU A 69 -1.65 -8.03 -3.05
C LEU A 69 -1.31 -8.43 -1.61
N ALA A 70 -1.01 -7.46 -0.77
CA ALA A 70 -0.77 -7.66 0.66
C ALA A 70 -1.15 -6.40 1.42
N ALA A 71 -1.59 -6.53 2.64
CA ALA A 71 -1.88 -5.42 3.53
C ALA A 71 -1.80 -5.88 4.98
N GLY A 72 -1.44 -4.98 5.87
CA GLY A 72 -1.43 -5.25 7.30
C GLY A 72 -1.10 -4.02 8.13
N PRO A 73 -1.40 -4.09 9.43
CA PRO A 73 -1.05 -3.02 10.35
C PRO A 73 0.46 -2.95 10.56
N ILE A 74 0.96 -1.74 10.76
CA ILE A 74 2.33 -1.51 11.20
C ILE A 74 2.33 -1.43 12.72
N ALA A 75 2.98 -2.39 13.36
CA ALA A 75 3.12 -2.43 14.81
C ALA A 75 4.08 -1.34 15.29
N GLY A 76 3.87 -0.84 16.51
CA GLY A 76 4.73 0.17 17.11
C GLY A 76 4.02 0.93 18.23
N PRO A 77 4.62 2.03 18.71
CA PRO A 77 4.03 2.87 19.74
C PRO A 77 2.63 3.37 19.38
N LYS A 78 1.80 3.66 20.38
CA LYS A 78 0.42 4.11 20.16
C LYS A 78 0.32 5.44 19.40
N ASP A 79 1.33 6.30 19.53
CA ASP A 79 1.41 7.60 18.87
C ASP A 79 2.06 7.58 17.49
N ARG A 80 2.40 6.41 16.97
CA ARG A 80 2.98 6.28 15.63
C ARG A 80 2.04 6.83 14.56
N GLU A 81 2.58 7.53 13.59
CA GLU A 81 1.81 8.10 12.48
C GLU A 81 1.36 7.03 11.50
N ILE A 82 2.28 6.16 11.08
CA ILE A 82 2.00 5.10 10.11
C ILE A 82 1.29 3.95 10.82
N ARG A 83 0.07 3.67 10.39
CA ARG A 83 -0.80 2.66 10.99
C ARG A 83 -0.86 1.36 10.20
N GLY A 84 -0.62 1.43 8.90
CA GLY A 84 -0.67 0.27 8.04
C GLY A 84 0.08 0.48 6.75
N LEU A 85 0.29 -0.62 6.03
CA LEU A 85 0.90 -0.64 4.71
C LEU A 85 0.12 -1.61 3.84
N SER A 86 -0.17 -1.18 2.62
CA SER A 86 -0.77 -2.04 1.60
C SER A 86 0.06 -1.99 0.33
N ILE A 87 0.16 -3.13 -0.35
CA ILE A 87 0.79 -3.24 -1.66
C ILE A 87 -0.31 -3.47 -2.69
N TYR A 88 -0.44 -2.53 -3.62
CA TYR A 88 -1.43 -2.55 -4.67
C TYR A 88 -0.80 -2.87 -6.02
N LYS A 89 -1.58 -3.56 -6.83
CA LYS A 89 -1.35 -3.66 -8.26
C LYS A 89 -1.96 -2.42 -8.94
N GLY A 90 -1.23 -1.82 -9.87
CA GLY A 90 -1.71 -0.64 -10.60
C GLY A 90 -0.95 0.63 -10.27
N SER A 91 -1.29 1.70 -10.96
CA SER A 91 -0.66 3.00 -10.80
C SER A 91 -1.15 3.74 -9.54
N PRO A 92 -0.37 4.72 -9.02
CA PRO A 92 -0.83 5.54 -7.89
C PRO A 92 -2.18 6.23 -8.12
N ASP A 93 -2.49 6.65 -9.34
CA ASP A 93 -3.77 7.31 -9.65
C ASP A 93 -4.95 6.34 -9.53
N GLU A 94 -4.82 5.13 -10.07
CA GLU A 94 -5.84 4.08 -9.94
C GLU A 94 -6.04 3.69 -8.48
N VAL A 95 -4.95 3.50 -7.76
CA VAL A 95 -4.95 3.12 -6.34
C VAL A 95 -5.57 4.22 -5.49
N ARG A 96 -5.29 5.48 -5.78
CA ARG A 96 -5.87 6.64 -5.06
C ARG A 96 -7.39 6.61 -5.13
N THR A 97 -7.95 6.30 -6.27
CA THR A 97 -9.41 6.21 -6.45
C THR A 97 -10.00 5.07 -5.61
N LEU A 98 -9.38 3.88 -5.67
CA LEU A 98 -9.83 2.73 -4.90
C LEU A 98 -9.69 2.95 -3.38
N ALA A 99 -8.51 3.37 -2.95
CA ALA A 99 -8.20 3.56 -1.54
C ALA A 99 -9.01 4.69 -0.90
N GLY A 100 -9.37 5.70 -1.68
CA GLY A 100 -10.20 6.83 -1.22
C GLY A 100 -11.63 6.44 -0.86
N GLN A 101 -12.10 5.28 -1.24
CA GLN A 101 -13.42 4.75 -0.88
C GLN A 101 -13.42 3.96 0.43
N ASP A 102 -12.27 3.77 1.03
CA ASP A 102 -12.15 3.12 2.33
C ASP A 102 -12.95 3.90 3.39
N PRO A 103 -13.85 3.22 4.14
CA PRO A 103 -14.61 3.88 5.21
C PRO A 103 -13.73 4.62 6.23
N GLY A 104 -12.58 4.07 6.57
CA GLY A 104 -11.64 4.72 7.48
C GLY A 104 -11.09 6.06 6.97
N VAL A 105 -10.97 6.19 5.65
CA VAL A 105 -10.55 7.43 4.98
C VAL A 105 -11.73 8.38 4.83
N ARG A 106 -12.89 7.89 4.41
CA ARG A 106 -14.09 8.71 4.19
C ARG A 106 -14.59 9.36 5.48
N GLU A 107 -14.44 8.68 6.60
CA GLU A 107 -14.82 9.20 7.93
C GLU A 107 -13.73 10.11 8.54
N GLY A 108 -12.63 10.34 7.83
CA GLY A 108 -11.58 11.25 8.26
C GLY A 108 -10.65 10.70 9.35
N ARG A 109 -10.68 9.39 9.64
CA ARG A 109 -9.77 8.79 10.61
C ARG A 109 -8.38 8.62 10.02
N TYR A 110 -8.29 8.21 8.77
CA TYR A 110 -7.03 7.94 8.09
C TYR A 110 -6.87 8.76 6.82
N ARG A 111 -5.63 8.97 6.44
CA ARG A 111 -5.23 9.43 5.12
C ARG A 111 -4.19 8.48 4.55
N HIS A 112 -3.98 8.53 3.27
CA HIS A 112 -2.97 7.72 2.60
C HIS A 112 -1.81 8.56 2.07
N GLN A 113 -0.62 7.96 2.06
CA GLN A 113 0.49 8.36 1.21
C GLN A 113 0.75 7.25 0.21
N PHE A 114 0.80 7.60 -1.07
CA PHE A 114 1.03 6.63 -2.15
C PHE A 114 2.43 6.79 -2.71
N LEU A 115 3.12 5.67 -2.88
CA LEU A 115 4.50 5.62 -3.34
C LEU A 115 4.61 4.60 -4.47
N ASP A 116 5.29 4.98 -5.56
CA ASP A 116 5.73 4.00 -6.55
C ASP A 116 6.82 3.12 -5.95
N TRP A 117 6.66 1.81 -6.11
CA TRP A 117 7.65 0.86 -5.66
C TRP A 117 8.05 -0.04 -6.82
N VAL A 118 9.31 0.04 -7.17
CA VAL A 118 9.89 -0.64 -8.32
C VAL A 118 10.84 -1.71 -7.80
N VAL A 119 10.57 -2.97 -8.16
CA VAL A 119 11.37 -4.13 -7.74
C VAL A 119 11.80 -4.93 -8.95
N PRO A 120 12.94 -5.64 -8.90
CA PRO A 120 13.33 -6.52 -10.01
C PRO A 120 12.20 -7.49 -10.36
N GLU A 121 11.99 -7.73 -11.66
CA GLU A 121 10.93 -8.60 -12.14
C GLU A 121 10.97 -9.97 -11.45
N GLY A 122 9.85 -10.38 -10.89
CA GLY A 122 9.70 -11.64 -10.19
C GLY A 122 10.31 -11.70 -8.78
N ALA A 123 10.91 -10.61 -8.29
CA ALA A 123 11.49 -10.59 -6.95
C ALA A 123 10.43 -10.65 -5.85
N LEU A 124 9.21 -10.18 -6.13
CA LEU A 124 8.09 -10.23 -5.19
C LEU A 124 7.05 -11.23 -5.68
N SER A 125 6.89 -12.31 -4.94
CA SER A 125 5.87 -13.32 -5.20
C SER A 125 4.94 -13.38 -4.00
N LEU A 126 3.70 -12.89 -4.18
CA LEU A 126 2.70 -12.85 -3.13
C LEU A 126 1.60 -13.84 -3.45
N SER A 127 1.38 -14.80 -2.54
CA SER A 127 0.29 -15.74 -2.64
C SER A 127 -1.00 -15.13 -2.09
N ARG A 128 -2.14 -15.58 -2.62
CA ARG A 128 -3.43 -15.18 -2.09
C ARG A 128 -3.60 -15.73 -0.68
N ALA A 129 -3.97 -14.85 0.25
CA ALA A 129 -4.29 -15.20 1.61
C ALA A 129 -5.73 -14.76 1.93
N ARG A 130 -6.32 -15.36 2.95
CA ARG A 130 -7.60 -14.88 3.45
C ARG A 130 -7.33 -13.63 4.32
N PHE A 131 -7.98 -12.53 3.99
CA PHE A 131 -7.93 -11.32 4.80
C PHE A 131 -9.01 -11.36 5.89
N PRO A 132 -8.71 -10.90 7.11
CA PRO A 132 -9.73 -10.76 8.15
C PRO A 132 -10.71 -9.64 7.77
N ARG A 133 -11.98 -9.83 8.14
CA ARG A 133 -13.06 -8.87 7.82
C ARG A 133 -13.51 -8.06 9.04
N SER A 134 -13.07 -8.47 10.23
CA SER A 134 -13.44 -7.82 11.47
C SER A 134 -12.39 -8.05 12.56
N MET A 135 -12.45 -7.24 13.60
CA MET A 135 -11.60 -7.42 14.78
C MET A 135 -11.87 -8.75 15.51
N ALA A 136 -13.04 -9.35 15.31
CA ALA A 136 -13.37 -10.65 15.91
C ALA A 136 -12.62 -11.82 15.26
N GLU A 137 -11.98 -11.60 14.09
CA GLU A 137 -11.21 -12.63 13.38
C GLU A 137 -9.70 -12.57 13.66
N VAL A 138 -9.25 -11.63 14.48
CA VAL A 138 -7.81 -11.44 14.76
C VAL A 138 -7.47 -11.56 16.25
#